data_13e3b7e5c9617888b44829e49f5013e5
#
_entry.id   13e3b7e5c9617888b44829e49f5013e5
#
_cell.length_a   1.000
_cell.length_b   1.000
_cell.length_c   1.000
_cell.angle_alpha   90.00
_cell.angle_beta   90.00
_cell.angle_gamma   90.00
#
_symmetry.space_group_name_H-M   'P 1'
#
loop_
_entity.id
_entity.type
_entity.pdbx_description
1 polymer ?
#
loop_
_entity_poly.entity_id
_entity_poly.type
_entity_poly.pdbx_seq_one_letter_code
_entity_poly.pdbx_strand_id
1 'polypeptide(L)'
;KSYYYESIFHSVKIAFCVMAASLLLGIPFAYFYSFFRLGGRKLLFVLCLLCTMSAPFIGAYAWILLMGNSGLITGILKSFGINGVSIYGFGGIVFVQTLKLFPLVVIYMNGAFRDIDNSLLEAAESMGCKGVDRFKRVIMALTMPTILAAALLVFMRSFADFGTPVLIGRGYSTFPVLIYNQYLGENGTNYHFAAAISVIAVLVTAVIFIIQKTASNRFKFTINALHPVEPKKATGLGNFLMHAYCYLLVGISLLPQIYIVNMSFRNYKNSILKPGYSLINYQKALEKMLMRSVGNTLIVSALTLAVIIVIAVLIAYLVVRRNNL
;
A
#
# COMPACT_ATOMS: atom_id res chain seq x y z
N LYS A 1 14.64 20.39 20.49
CA LYS A 1 13.67 21.04 19.54
C LYS A 1 13.84 20.57 18.09
N SER A 2 15.03 20.23 17.59
CA SER A 2 15.26 19.73 16.21
C SER A 2 14.58 18.39 15.93
N TYR A 3 14.65 17.44 16.86
CA TYR A 3 14.09 16.09 16.74
C TYR A 3 12.60 16.04 16.32
N TYR A 4 11.80 17.02 16.73
CA TYR A 4 10.36 17.05 16.43
C TYR A 4 10.08 17.46 14.99
N TYR A 5 10.78 18.47 14.49
CA TYR A 5 10.69 18.87 13.07
C TYR A 5 11.23 17.77 12.16
N GLU A 6 12.31 17.13 12.57
CA GLU A 6 12.89 15.99 11.88
C GLU A 6 11.89 14.84 11.72
N SER A 7 11.10 14.50 12.75
CA SER A 7 10.12 13.43 12.69
C SER A 7 8.99 13.71 11.70
N ILE A 8 8.52 14.95 11.60
CA ILE A 8 7.53 15.34 10.58
C ILE A 8 8.16 15.30 9.19
N PHE A 9 9.37 15.84 9.04
CA PHE A 9 10.11 15.82 7.78
C PHE A 9 10.40 14.39 7.31
N HIS A 10 10.79 13.51 8.23
CA HIS A 10 10.98 12.08 7.96
C HIS A 10 9.71 11.43 7.45
N SER A 11 8.57 11.71 8.06
CA SER A 11 7.27 11.17 7.62
C SER A 11 6.90 11.65 6.23
N VAL A 12 7.07 12.95 5.95
CA VAL A 12 6.83 13.53 4.62
C VAL A 12 7.76 12.90 3.59
N LYS A 13 9.05 12.80 3.90
CA LYS A 13 10.06 12.20 3.01
C LYS A 13 9.76 10.73 2.70
N ILE A 14 9.43 9.92 3.72
CA ILE A 14 9.00 8.54 3.53
C ILE A 14 7.78 8.49 2.62
N ALA A 15 6.73 9.26 2.94
CA ALA A 15 5.48 9.24 2.21
C ALA A 15 5.65 9.61 0.74
N PHE A 16 6.49 10.60 0.41
CA PHE A 16 6.82 10.95 -0.97
C PHE A 16 7.61 9.84 -1.69
N CYS A 17 8.60 9.24 -1.03
CA CYS A 17 9.37 8.16 -1.62
C CYS A 17 8.49 6.91 -1.87
N VAL A 18 7.65 6.55 -0.92
CA VAL A 18 6.70 5.43 -1.05
C VAL A 18 5.68 5.70 -2.14
N MET A 19 5.13 6.91 -2.20
CA MET A 19 4.21 7.34 -3.24
C MET A 19 4.84 7.20 -4.63
N ALA A 20 6.03 7.76 -4.83
CA ALA A 20 6.74 7.69 -6.10
C ALA A 20 7.07 6.24 -6.49
N ALA A 21 7.59 5.44 -5.57
CA ALA A 21 7.91 4.04 -5.79
C ALA A 21 6.66 3.19 -6.07
N SER A 22 5.57 3.42 -5.35
CA SER A 22 4.31 2.70 -5.57
C SER A 22 3.66 3.04 -6.92
N LEU A 23 3.74 4.29 -7.37
CA LEU A 23 3.30 4.69 -8.71
C LEU A 23 4.18 4.05 -9.80
N LEU A 24 5.50 4.07 -9.61
CA LEU A 24 6.46 3.48 -10.54
C LEU A 24 6.25 1.97 -10.73
N LEU A 25 5.88 1.26 -9.68
CA LEU A 25 5.57 -0.18 -9.75
C LEU A 25 4.11 -0.44 -10.15
N GLY A 26 3.16 0.31 -9.62
CA GLY A 26 1.74 0.04 -9.80
C GLY A 26 1.21 0.43 -11.18
N ILE A 27 1.66 1.53 -11.79
CA ILE A 27 1.17 1.97 -13.10
C ILE A 27 1.55 1.00 -14.21
N PRO A 28 2.82 0.55 -14.37
CA PRO A 28 3.16 -0.46 -15.36
C PRO A 28 2.43 -1.80 -15.12
N PHE A 29 2.29 -2.21 -13.86
CA PHE A 29 1.53 -3.40 -13.53
C PHE A 29 0.08 -3.30 -14.01
N ALA A 30 -0.60 -2.21 -13.66
CA ALA A 30 -1.98 -1.97 -14.06
C ALA A 30 -2.13 -1.89 -15.60
N TYR A 31 -1.15 -1.28 -16.27
CA TYR A 31 -1.10 -1.22 -17.73
C TYR A 31 -1.00 -2.63 -18.34
N PHE A 32 -0.06 -3.44 -17.91
CA PHE A 32 0.07 -4.82 -18.41
C PHE A 32 -1.18 -5.64 -18.09
N TYR A 33 -1.74 -5.48 -16.90
CA TYR A 33 -2.96 -6.16 -16.49
C TYR A 33 -4.19 -5.77 -17.33
N SER A 34 -4.33 -4.49 -17.69
CA SER A 34 -5.52 -3.97 -18.38
C SER A 34 -5.44 -4.17 -19.90
N PHE A 35 -4.27 -3.96 -20.50
CA PHE A 35 -4.12 -3.96 -21.96
C PHE A 35 -3.64 -5.29 -22.56
N PHE A 36 -3.16 -6.23 -21.74
CA PHE A 36 -2.65 -7.52 -22.22
C PHE A 36 -3.36 -8.69 -21.56
N ARG A 37 -3.49 -9.79 -22.31
CA ARG A 37 -4.05 -11.04 -21.79
C ARG A 37 -2.99 -11.77 -20.97
N LEU A 38 -2.99 -11.54 -19.66
CA LEU A 38 -2.13 -12.28 -18.73
C LEU A 38 -2.77 -13.63 -18.38
N GLY A 39 -1.98 -14.71 -18.39
CA GLY A 39 -2.39 -16.01 -17.86
C GLY A 39 -2.78 -15.89 -16.39
N GLY A 40 -3.84 -16.55 -15.94
CA GLY A 40 -4.27 -16.50 -14.55
C GLY A 40 -4.71 -15.12 -14.02
N ARG A 41 -5.17 -14.24 -14.91
CA ARG A 41 -5.52 -12.83 -14.60
C ARG A 41 -6.38 -12.67 -13.35
N LYS A 42 -7.41 -13.51 -13.15
CA LYS A 42 -8.28 -13.44 -11.97
C LYS A 42 -7.50 -13.75 -10.68
N LEU A 43 -6.69 -14.81 -10.71
CA LEU A 43 -5.84 -15.19 -9.58
C LEU A 43 -4.84 -14.09 -9.25
N LEU A 44 -4.15 -13.54 -10.25
CA LEU A 44 -3.18 -12.46 -10.08
C LEU A 44 -3.81 -11.24 -9.39
N PHE A 45 -5.04 -10.87 -9.76
CA PHE A 45 -5.76 -9.76 -9.13
C PHE A 45 -6.13 -10.05 -7.68
N VAL A 46 -6.63 -11.26 -7.39
CA VAL A 46 -6.94 -11.68 -6.01
C VAL A 46 -5.68 -11.68 -5.15
N LEU A 47 -4.57 -12.22 -5.65
CA LEU A 47 -3.29 -12.20 -4.95
C LEU A 47 -2.79 -10.76 -4.71
N CYS A 48 -2.95 -9.89 -5.69
CA CYS A 48 -2.64 -8.46 -5.56
C CYS A 48 -3.49 -7.79 -4.46
N LEU A 49 -4.80 -8.10 -4.39
CA LEU A 49 -5.66 -7.63 -3.31
C LEU A 49 -5.19 -8.14 -1.93
N LEU A 50 -4.83 -9.42 -1.83
CA LEU A 50 -4.33 -10.01 -0.59
C LEU A 50 -3.08 -9.30 -0.05
N CYS A 51 -2.22 -8.75 -0.92
CA CYS A 51 -1.06 -7.95 -0.49
C CYS A 51 -1.47 -6.72 0.34
N THR A 52 -2.65 -6.11 0.07
CA THR A 52 -3.13 -4.94 0.81
C THR A 52 -3.73 -5.29 2.17
N MET A 53 -4.14 -6.54 2.37
CA MET A 53 -4.89 -6.97 3.56
C MET A 53 -3.99 -7.35 4.74
N SER A 54 -2.68 -7.17 4.61
CA SER A 54 -1.73 -7.44 5.71
C SER A 54 -1.97 -6.48 6.88
N ALA A 55 -2.15 -7.02 8.08
CA ALA A 55 -2.21 -6.22 9.30
C ALA A 55 -0.89 -5.46 9.51
N PRO A 56 -0.93 -4.17 9.94
CA PRO A 56 0.23 -3.27 9.93
C PRO A 56 1.47 -3.84 10.64
N PHE A 57 1.29 -4.34 11.85
CA PHE A 57 2.39 -4.89 12.65
C PHE A 57 2.87 -6.25 12.13
N ILE A 58 1.94 -7.09 11.70
CA ILE A 58 2.24 -8.45 11.27
C ILE A 58 3.10 -8.43 10.00
N GLY A 59 2.75 -7.60 9.03
CA GLY A 59 3.53 -7.45 7.80
C GLY A 59 4.96 -6.97 8.05
N ALA A 60 5.12 -5.93 8.87
CA ALA A 60 6.44 -5.40 9.22
C ALA A 60 7.28 -6.43 10.00
N TYR A 61 6.67 -7.14 10.96
CA TYR A 61 7.33 -8.20 11.72
C TYR A 61 7.78 -9.37 10.83
N ALA A 62 6.96 -9.76 9.85
CA ALA A 62 7.33 -10.80 8.91
C ALA A 62 8.54 -10.41 8.06
N TRP A 63 8.63 -9.15 7.64
CA TRP A 63 9.81 -8.64 6.94
C TRP A 63 11.06 -8.66 7.83
N ILE A 64 10.92 -8.39 9.14
CA ILE A 64 12.03 -8.54 10.11
C ILE A 64 12.49 -10.01 10.20
N LEU A 65 11.55 -10.95 10.23
CA LEU A 65 11.89 -12.38 10.23
C LEU A 65 12.56 -12.84 8.93
N LEU A 66 12.22 -12.22 7.80
CA LEU A 66 12.83 -12.52 6.49
C LEU A 66 14.17 -11.82 6.30
N MET A 67 14.25 -10.52 6.56
CA MET A 67 15.39 -9.67 6.20
C MET A 67 16.04 -8.95 7.39
N GLY A 68 15.68 -9.31 8.63
CA GLY A 68 16.36 -8.80 9.83
C GLY A 68 17.78 -9.35 9.97
N ASN A 69 18.49 -8.97 11.02
CA ASN A 69 19.89 -9.36 11.24
C ASN A 69 20.16 -10.87 11.21
N SER A 70 19.18 -11.66 11.69
CA SER A 70 19.17 -13.13 11.67
C SER A 70 18.06 -13.67 10.78
N GLY A 71 17.60 -12.89 9.80
CA GLY A 71 16.52 -13.26 8.90
C GLY A 71 16.94 -14.34 7.89
N LEU A 72 15.94 -15.06 7.37
CA LEU A 72 16.16 -16.16 6.43
C LEU A 72 16.85 -15.67 5.14
N ILE A 73 16.34 -14.59 4.54
CA ILE A 73 16.91 -14.01 3.30
C ILE A 73 18.30 -13.43 3.59
N THR A 74 18.46 -12.75 4.72
CA THR A 74 19.76 -12.21 5.14
C THR A 74 20.81 -13.32 5.34
N GLY A 75 20.41 -14.46 5.88
CA GLY A 75 21.26 -15.64 6.01
C GLY A 75 21.72 -16.17 4.64
N ILE A 76 20.79 -16.30 3.69
CA ILE A 76 21.10 -16.71 2.32
C ILE A 76 22.02 -15.69 1.63
N LEU A 77 21.74 -14.39 1.74
CA LEU A 77 22.59 -13.35 1.13
C LEU A 77 24.03 -13.36 1.70
N LYS A 78 24.17 -13.59 3.01
CA LYS A 78 25.49 -13.73 3.65
C LYS A 78 26.26 -14.94 3.13
N SER A 79 25.60 -16.07 2.85
CA SER A 79 26.26 -17.23 2.26
C SER A 79 26.78 -16.99 0.84
N PHE A 80 26.18 -16.04 0.12
CA PHE A 80 26.68 -15.54 -1.18
C PHE A 80 27.69 -14.38 -1.07
N GLY A 81 28.14 -14.04 0.14
CA GLY A 81 29.12 -12.97 0.36
C GLY A 81 28.52 -11.54 0.35
N ILE A 82 27.21 -11.40 0.24
CA ILE A 82 26.53 -10.10 0.25
C ILE A 82 26.24 -9.71 1.69
N ASN A 83 27.12 -8.89 2.26
CA ASN A 83 27.02 -8.36 3.62
C ASN A 83 26.45 -6.94 3.61
N GLY A 84 25.78 -6.53 4.71
CA GLY A 84 25.32 -5.15 4.90
C GLY A 84 23.88 -4.86 4.45
N VAL A 85 23.15 -5.85 3.92
CA VAL A 85 21.71 -5.66 3.64
C VAL A 85 20.95 -5.65 4.96
N SER A 86 20.34 -4.52 5.27
CA SER A 86 19.52 -4.34 6.48
C SER A 86 18.16 -3.81 6.12
N ILE A 87 17.11 -4.44 6.66
CA ILE A 87 15.73 -3.96 6.53
C ILE A 87 15.45 -2.74 7.41
N TYR A 88 16.35 -2.41 8.33
CA TYR A 88 16.13 -1.35 9.30
C TYR A 88 16.43 0.05 8.75
N GLY A 89 15.70 1.04 9.25
CA GLY A 89 15.86 2.45 8.89
C GLY A 89 15.02 2.86 7.68
N PHE A 90 15.37 4.01 7.10
CA PHE A 90 14.62 4.66 6.02
C PHE A 90 14.34 3.74 4.82
N GLY A 91 15.38 3.09 4.29
CA GLY A 91 15.26 2.25 3.10
C GLY A 91 14.31 1.06 3.29
N GLY A 92 14.38 0.42 4.47
CA GLY A 92 13.48 -0.69 4.80
C GLY A 92 12.03 -0.24 4.98
N ILE A 93 11.79 0.91 5.60
CA ILE A 93 10.44 1.47 5.72
C ILE A 93 9.86 1.72 4.32
N VAL A 94 10.61 2.39 3.44
CA VAL A 94 10.17 2.68 2.06
C VAL A 94 9.90 1.39 1.30
N PHE A 95 10.79 0.40 1.37
CA PHE A 95 10.63 -0.89 0.70
C PHE A 95 9.35 -1.61 1.14
N VAL A 96 9.16 -1.80 2.45
CA VAL A 96 8.02 -2.54 3.00
C VAL A 96 6.70 -1.83 2.69
N GLN A 97 6.64 -0.50 2.88
CA GLN A 97 5.43 0.25 2.60
C GLN A 97 5.11 0.30 1.10
N THR A 98 6.12 0.38 0.23
CA THR A 98 5.91 0.33 -1.23
C THR A 98 5.27 -0.98 -1.66
N LEU A 99 5.78 -2.13 -1.18
CA LEU A 99 5.22 -3.44 -1.49
C LEU A 99 3.82 -3.65 -0.91
N LYS A 100 3.48 -2.98 0.18
CA LYS A 100 2.14 -2.99 0.77
C LYS A 100 1.15 -2.10 0.02
N LEU A 101 1.62 -0.96 -0.54
CA LEU A 101 0.73 0.09 -1.05
C LEU A 101 0.65 0.15 -2.58
N PHE A 102 1.61 -0.41 -3.35
CA PHE A 102 1.49 -0.43 -4.81
C PHE A 102 0.20 -1.08 -5.35
N PRO A 103 -0.39 -2.11 -4.68
CA PRO A 103 -1.63 -2.69 -5.18
C PRO A 103 -2.82 -1.71 -5.15
N LEU A 104 -2.79 -0.71 -4.26
CA LEU A 104 -3.80 0.37 -4.29
C LEU A 104 -3.73 1.15 -5.62
N VAL A 105 -2.52 1.46 -6.07
CA VAL A 105 -2.31 2.09 -7.38
C VAL A 105 -2.87 1.21 -8.50
N VAL A 106 -2.61 -0.11 -8.44
CA VAL A 106 -3.11 -1.08 -9.42
C VAL A 106 -4.63 -1.07 -9.48
N ILE A 107 -5.31 -1.06 -8.34
CA ILE A 107 -6.77 -1.05 -8.25
C ILE A 107 -7.34 0.21 -8.90
N TYR A 108 -6.84 1.38 -8.53
CA TYR A 108 -7.30 2.67 -9.08
C TYR A 108 -7.02 2.77 -10.57
N MET A 109 -5.81 2.43 -10.99
CA MET A 109 -5.42 2.52 -12.39
C MET A 109 -6.12 1.48 -13.27
N ASN A 110 -6.41 0.28 -12.76
CA ASN A 110 -7.19 -0.71 -13.51
C ASN A 110 -8.62 -0.22 -13.81
N GLY A 111 -9.25 0.51 -12.89
CA GLY A 111 -10.51 1.19 -13.14
C GLY A 111 -10.37 2.24 -14.25
N ALA A 112 -9.43 3.18 -14.06
CA ALA A 112 -9.22 4.26 -15.03
C ALA A 112 -8.86 3.76 -16.45
N PHE A 113 -8.08 2.70 -16.55
CA PHE A 113 -7.72 2.14 -17.86
C PHE A 113 -8.87 1.44 -18.56
N ARG A 114 -9.84 0.91 -17.81
CA ARG A 114 -11.07 0.33 -18.38
C ARG A 114 -12.03 1.39 -18.91
N ASP A 115 -11.99 2.57 -18.33
CA ASP A 115 -12.85 3.68 -18.72
C ASP A 115 -12.32 4.43 -19.96
N ILE A 116 -11.14 4.07 -20.48
CA ILE A 116 -10.60 4.62 -21.75
C ILE A 116 -11.35 4.01 -22.92
N ASP A 117 -11.87 4.86 -23.80
CA ASP A 117 -12.48 4.42 -25.04
C ASP A 117 -11.40 4.03 -26.07
N ASN A 118 -11.57 2.86 -26.69
CA ASN A 118 -10.62 2.33 -27.67
C ASN A 118 -10.52 3.23 -28.92
N SER A 119 -11.60 3.93 -29.29
CA SER A 119 -11.62 4.85 -30.42
C SER A 119 -10.60 5.98 -30.27
N LEU A 120 -10.37 6.47 -29.04
CA LEU A 120 -9.33 7.48 -28.75
C LEU A 120 -7.92 6.94 -29.00
N LEU A 121 -7.70 5.66 -28.68
CA LEU A 121 -6.41 4.99 -28.89
C LEU A 121 -6.17 4.71 -30.39
N GLU A 122 -7.19 4.37 -31.14
CA GLU A 122 -7.15 4.15 -32.59
C GLU A 122 -6.92 5.47 -33.32
N ALA A 123 -7.59 6.56 -32.93
CA ALA A 123 -7.36 7.89 -33.46
C ALA A 123 -5.92 8.35 -33.21
N ALA A 124 -5.38 8.13 -32.00
CA ALA A 124 -4.01 8.44 -31.69
C ALA A 124 -3.01 7.63 -32.54
N GLU A 125 -3.31 6.35 -32.78
CA GLU A 125 -2.49 5.47 -33.61
C GLU A 125 -2.53 5.92 -35.08
N SER A 126 -3.68 6.35 -35.58
CA SER A 126 -3.83 6.93 -36.93
C SER A 126 -3.05 8.22 -37.11
N MET A 127 -2.90 9.02 -36.03
CA MET A 127 -2.05 10.21 -36.00
C MET A 127 -0.54 9.90 -35.78
N GLY A 128 -0.14 8.62 -35.80
CA GLY A 128 1.26 8.20 -35.67
C GLY A 128 1.75 7.96 -34.23
N CYS A 129 0.91 8.12 -33.20
CA CYS A 129 1.30 7.85 -31.80
C CYS A 129 1.28 6.33 -31.52
N LYS A 130 2.45 5.69 -31.53
CA LYS A 130 2.60 4.23 -31.29
C LYS A 130 3.40 3.91 -30.02
N GLY A 131 3.18 2.73 -29.45
CA GLY A 131 3.99 2.20 -28.35
C GLY A 131 4.09 3.12 -27.13
N VAL A 132 5.30 3.53 -26.79
CA VAL A 132 5.60 4.36 -25.60
C VAL A 132 5.04 5.77 -25.71
N ASP A 133 5.01 6.35 -26.94
CA ASP A 133 4.42 7.67 -27.15
C ASP A 133 2.92 7.67 -26.91
N ARG A 134 2.21 6.66 -27.36
CA ARG A 134 0.79 6.49 -27.06
C ARG A 134 0.55 6.36 -25.55
N PHE A 135 1.40 5.59 -24.85
CA PHE A 135 1.31 5.45 -23.39
C PHE A 135 1.52 6.81 -22.70
N LYS A 136 2.62 7.53 -23.00
CA LYS A 136 2.97 8.77 -22.32
C LYS A 136 2.03 9.92 -22.65
N ARG A 137 1.72 10.14 -23.94
CA ARG A 137 0.99 11.31 -24.39
C ARG A 137 -0.53 11.17 -24.31
N VAL A 138 -1.05 9.96 -24.44
CA VAL A 138 -2.50 9.72 -24.49
C VAL A 138 -2.97 9.05 -23.20
N ILE A 139 -2.51 7.84 -22.90
CA ILE A 139 -3.01 7.05 -21.77
C ILE A 139 -2.73 7.74 -20.44
N MET A 140 -1.48 8.18 -20.22
CA MET A 140 -1.11 8.88 -18.97
C MET A 140 -1.85 10.21 -18.82
N ALA A 141 -2.03 10.97 -19.92
CA ALA A 141 -2.75 12.24 -19.87
C ALA A 141 -4.22 12.04 -19.49
N LEU A 142 -4.90 11.09 -20.13
CA LEU A 142 -6.31 10.77 -19.86
C LEU A 142 -6.54 10.26 -18.42
N THR A 143 -5.60 9.50 -17.88
CA THR A 143 -5.71 8.92 -16.53
C THR A 143 -5.08 9.78 -15.43
N MET A 144 -4.55 10.96 -15.75
CA MET A 144 -3.89 11.86 -14.79
C MET A 144 -4.72 12.15 -13.54
N PRO A 145 -6.03 12.43 -13.62
CA PRO A 145 -6.85 12.63 -12.41
C PRO A 145 -6.81 11.45 -11.46
N THR A 146 -6.90 10.24 -12.00
CA THR A 146 -6.86 9.00 -11.19
C THR A 146 -5.46 8.71 -10.66
N ILE A 147 -4.40 9.03 -11.42
CA ILE A 147 -3.02 8.94 -10.94
C ILE A 147 -2.82 9.85 -9.73
N LEU A 148 -3.29 11.10 -9.81
CA LEU A 148 -3.20 12.05 -8.70
C LEU A 148 -4.02 11.59 -7.49
N ALA A 149 -5.20 11.00 -7.70
CA ALA A 149 -6.01 10.44 -6.62
C ALA A 149 -5.32 9.24 -5.95
N ALA A 150 -4.78 8.32 -6.73
CA ALA A 150 -4.02 7.17 -6.23
C ALA A 150 -2.74 7.62 -5.50
N ALA A 151 -2.02 8.61 -6.04
CA ALA A 151 -0.85 9.21 -5.41
C ALA A 151 -1.16 9.78 -4.04
N LEU A 152 -2.23 10.58 -3.93
CA LEU A 152 -2.66 11.14 -2.65
C LEU A 152 -3.03 10.04 -1.65
N LEU A 153 -3.78 9.02 -2.09
CA LEU A 153 -4.18 7.93 -1.22
C LEU A 153 -2.97 7.17 -0.66
N VAL A 154 -1.98 6.86 -1.52
CA VAL A 154 -0.74 6.20 -1.10
C VAL A 154 0.05 7.11 -0.15
N PHE A 155 0.16 8.40 -0.48
CA PHE A 155 0.82 9.37 0.39
C PHE A 155 0.19 9.40 1.78
N MET A 156 -1.15 9.55 1.87
CA MET A 156 -1.87 9.62 3.14
C MET A 156 -1.73 8.33 3.96
N ARG A 157 -1.81 7.17 3.28
CA ARG A 157 -1.62 5.86 3.93
C ARG A 157 -0.21 5.66 4.45
N SER A 158 0.80 6.10 3.70
CA SER A 158 2.20 6.02 4.12
C SER A 158 2.52 7.01 5.22
N PHE A 159 2.04 8.26 5.11
CA PHE A 159 2.25 9.32 6.09
C PHE A 159 1.68 8.96 7.46
N ALA A 160 0.50 8.35 7.50
CA ALA A 160 -0.18 7.94 8.73
C ALA A 160 0.24 6.55 9.23
N ASP A 161 1.16 5.84 8.54
CA ASP A 161 1.57 4.49 8.96
C ASP A 161 2.42 4.56 10.24
N PHE A 162 1.95 3.87 11.26
CA PHE A 162 2.62 3.72 12.55
C PHE A 162 3.37 2.39 12.65
N GLY A 163 2.75 1.31 12.17
CA GLY A 163 3.19 -0.05 12.41
C GLY A 163 4.55 -0.38 11.80
N THR A 164 4.81 0.07 10.57
CA THR A 164 6.10 -0.18 9.92
C THR A 164 7.24 0.63 10.55
N PRO A 165 7.11 1.96 10.76
CA PRO A 165 8.19 2.74 11.37
C PRO A 165 8.54 2.35 12.81
N VAL A 166 7.55 1.97 13.63
CA VAL A 166 7.82 1.59 15.03
C VAL A 166 8.66 0.31 15.13
N LEU A 167 8.47 -0.63 14.20
CA LEU A 167 9.18 -1.91 14.20
C LEU A 167 10.52 -1.85 13.44
N ILE A 168 10.54 -1.19 12.29
CA ILE A 168 11.69 -1.19 11.36
C ILE A 168 12.54 0.07 11.49
N GLY A 169 12.01 1.16 12.03
CA GLY A 169 12.62 2.49 11.98
C GLY A 169 14.00 2.59 12.64
N ARG A 170 14.26 1.90 13.77
CA ARG A 170 15.56 1.92 14.48
C ARG A 170 16.19 3.31 14.55
N GLY A 171 15.54 4.25 15.20
CA GLY A 171 16.01 5.62 15.34
C GLY A 171 15.56 6.58 14.23
N TYR A 172 15.02 6.08 13.11
CA TYR A 172 14.36 6.90 12.12
C TYR A 172 12.91 7.14 12.55
N SER A 173 12.69 8.12 13.41
CA SER A 173 11.39 8.40 13.99
C SER A 173 10.48 9.13 13.03
N THR A 174 9.21 8.69 12.96
CA THR A 174 8.13 9.36 12.22
C THR A 174 7.16 10.02 13.21
N PHE A 175 6.32 10.94 12.71
CA PHE A 175 5.40 11.66 13.61
C PHE A 175 4.40 10.73 14.33
N PRO A 176 3.84 9.65 13.73
CA PRO A 176 2.97 8.75 14.48
C PRO A 176 3.69 8.02 15.61
N VAL A 177 4.95 7.62 15.39
CA VAL A 177 5.78 7.00 16.41
C VAL A 177 6.12 8.01 17.51
N LEU A 178 6.38 9.26 17.14
CA LEU A 178 6.63 10.34 18.09
C LEU A 178 5.41 10.61 18.98
N ILE A 179 4.22 10.72 18.40
CA ILE A 179 2.96 10.88 19.15
C ILE A 179 2.79 9.73 20.14
N TYR A 180 2.97 8.50 19.68
CA TYR A 180 2.84 7.30 20.51
C TYR A 180 3.80 7.36 21.70
N ASN A 181 5.09 7.68 21.47
CA ASN A 181 6.10 7.76 22.49
C ASN A 181 5.83 8.89 23.51
N GLN A 182 5.22 10.01 23.08
CA GLN A 182 4.85 11.11 23.97
C GLN A 182 3.56 10.82 24.76
N TYR A 183 2.70 9.95 24.24
CA TYR A 183 1.43 9.60 24.88
C TYR A 183 1.56 8.41 25.85
N LEU A 184 2.36 7.40 25.50
CA LEU A 184 2.52 6.14 26.24
C LEU A 184 3.97 5.85 26.65
N GLY A 185 4.91 6.79 26.43
CA GLY A 185 6.30 6.58 26.72
C GLY A 185 6.59 6.57 28.23
N GLU A 186 7.59 5.78 28.65
CA GLU A 186 8.01 5.60 30.04
C GLU A 186 8.62 6.90 30.66
N ASN A 187 9.07 7.84 29.83
CA ASN A 187 9.75 9.07 30.26
C ASN A 187 8.81 10.24 30.60
N GLY A 188 7.54 9.96 30.86
CA GLY A 188 6.54 10.97 31.18
C GLY A 188 5.61 11.28 29.99
N THR A 189 4.33 11.42 30.29
CA THR A 189 3.29 11.68 29.27
C THR A 189 3.14 13.19 29.06
N ASN A 190 3.39 13.66 27.84
CA ASN A 190 3.11 15.05 27.46
C ASN A 190 1.98 15.14 26.47
N TYR A 191 0.74 15.08 26.97
CA TYR A 191 -0.49 15.10 26.15
C TYR A 191 -0.64 16.38 25.33
N HIS A 192 -0.24 17.53 25.88
CA HIS A 192 -0.35 18.82 25.19
C HIS A 192 0.57 18.86 23.97
N PHE A 193 1.75 18.30 24.10
CA PHE A 193 2.71 18.22 23.00
C PHE A 193 2.28 17.21 21.93
N ALA A 194 1.77 16.03 22.32
CA ALA A 194 1.21 15.05 21.40
C ALA A 194 0.04 15.65 20.62
N ALA A 195 -0.85 16.40 21.26
CA ALA A 195 -1.94 17.11 20.62
C ALA A 195 -1.45 18.15 19.60
N ALA A 196 -0.44 18.94 19.96
CA ALA A 196 0.13 19.96 19.06
C ALA A 196 0.72 19.33 17.78
N ILE A 197 1.46 18.22 17.90
CA ILE A 197 2.00 17.50 16.73
C ILE A 197 0.87 16.92 15.88
N SER A 198 -0.18 16.40 16.49
CA SER A 198 -1.35 15.88 15.78
C SER A 198 -2.03 16.97 14.94
N VAL A 199 -2.20 18.17 15.49
CA VAL A 199 -2.73 19.34 14.75
C VAL A 199 -1.85 19.68 13.55
N ILE A 200 -0.53 19.74 13.75
CA ILE A 200 0.42 20.03 12.66
C ILE A 200 0.31 18.95 11.57
N ALA A 201 0.22 17.67 11.94
CA ALA A 201 0.06 16.58 10.99
C ALA A 201 -1.24 16.72 10.16
N VAL A 202 -2.35 17.09 10.82
CA VAL A 202 -3.63 17.37 10.14
C VAL A 202 -3.50 18.53 9.16
N LEU A 203 -2.83 19.62 9.57
CA LEU A 203 -2.58 20.77 8.67
C LEU A 203 -1.73 20.39 7.46
N VAL A 204 -0.67 19.61 7.65
CA VAL A 204 0.18 19.11 6.54
C VAL A 204 -0.66 18.29 5.56
N THR A 205 -1.47 17.35 6.06
CA THR A 205 -2.32 16.52 5.20
C THR A 205 -3.39 17.34 4.48
N ALA A 206 -3.99 18.34 5.14
CA ALA A 206 -4.97 19.25 4.54
C ALA A 206 -4.34 20.07 3.39
N VAL A 207 -3.15 20.61 3.59
CA VAL A 207 -2.41 21.35 2.53
C VAL A 207 -2.14 20.47 1.32
N ILE A 208 -1.63 19.25 1.54
CA ILE A 208 -1.36 18.30 0.45
C ILE A 208 -2.64 17.91 -0.29
N PHE A 209 -3.75 17.70 0.44
CA PHE A 209 -5.06 17.43 -0.15
C PHE A 209 -5.53 18.60 -1.04
N ILE A 210 -5.40 19.85 -0.57
CA ILE A 210 -5.79 21.04 -1.33
C ILE A 210 -4.93 21.17 -2.60
N ILE A 211 -3.62 20.95 -2.50
CA ILE A 211 -2.71 20.97 -3.66
C ILE A 211 -3.13 19.91 -4.68
N GLN A 212 -3.38 18.69 -4.24
CA GLN A 212 -3.81 17.60 -5.11
C GLN A 212 -5.17 17.90 -5.76
N LYS A 213 -6.15 18.39 -5.01
CA LYS A 213 -7.48 18.75 -5.52
C LYS A 213 -7.37 19.83 -6.60
N THR A 214 -6.55 20.85 -6.36
CA THR A 214 -6.31 21.93 -7.33
C THR A 214 -5.61 21.41 -8.58
N ALA A 215 -4.60 20.54 -8.43
CA ALA A 215 -3.93 19.91 -9.55
C ALA A 215 -4.88 19.02 -10.36
N SER A 216 -5.67 18.19 -9.69
CA SER A 216 -6.65 17.29 -10.32
C SER A 216 -7.73 18.06 -11.10
N ASN A 217 -8.13 19.24 -10.62
CA ASN A 217 -9.11 20.08 -11.31
C ASN A 217 -8.64 20.60 -12.68
N ARG A 218 -7.33 20.65 -12.91
CA ARG A 218 -6.76 21.05 -14.22
C ARG A 218 -6.87 19.94 -15.27
N PHE A 219 -7.08 18.69 -14.86
CA PHE A 219 -7.13 17.51 -15.71
C PHE A 219 -8.52 16.88 -15.74
N LYS A 220 -9.59 17.67 -15.70
CA LYS A 220 -10.96 17.15 -15.75
C LYS A 220 -11.28 16.62 -17.15
N PHE A 221 -11.18 15.33 -17.32
CA PHE A 221 -11.71 14.62 -18.48
C PHE A 221 -12.81 13.66 -17.99
N THR A 222 -14.04 13.86 -18.46
CA THR A 222 -15.11 12.90 -18.25
C THR A 222 -14.99 11.85 -19.35
N ILE A 223 -14.48 10.68 -19.03
CA ILE A 223 -14.32 9.59 -19.98
C ILE A 223 -15.36 8.55 -19.60
N ASN A 224 -16.32 8.30 -20.50
CA ASN A 224 -17.20 7.14 -20.46
C ASN A 224 -16.87 6.30 -21.67
N ALA A 225 -16.29 5.13 -21.46
CA ALA A 225 -15.99 4.22 -22.56
C ALA A 225 -17.29 3.66 -23.17
N LEU A 226 -17.59 4.02 -24.40
CA LEU A 226 -18.60 3.34 -25.21
C LEU A 226 -18.04 2.04 -25.76
N HIS A 227 -16.73 2.01 -26.06
CA HIS A 227 -16.01 0.84 -26.56
C HIS A 227 -14.80 0.57 -25.66
N PRO A 228 -14.94 -0.26 -24.60
CA PRO A 228 -13.85 -0.57 -23.70
C PRO A 228 -12.69 -1.28 -24.42
N VAL A 229 -11.46 -0.98 -23.99
CA VAL A 229 -10.26 -1.57 -24.58
C VAL A 229 -10.22 -3.08 -24.37
N GLU A 230 -10.14 -3.83 -25.44
CA GLU A 230 -9.95 -5.28 -25.37
C GLU A 230 -8.48 -5.65 -25.16
N PRO A 231 -8.18 -6.53 -24.19
CA PRO A 231 -6.81 -6.96 -23.92
C PRO A 231 -6.22 -7.73 -25.11
N LYS A 232 -5.07 -7.26 -25.61
CA LYS A 232 -4.35 -7.87 -26.75
C LYS A 232 -3.50 -9.05 -26.26
N LYS A 233 -3.33 -10.08 -27.11
CA LYS A 233 -2.36 -11.15 -26.86
C LYS A 233 -0.96 -10.59 -27.16
N ALA A 234 -0.08 -10.60 -26.17
CA ALA A 234 1.34 -10.35 -26.40
C ALA A 234 2.03 -11.64 -26.83
N THR A 235 3.04 -11.54 -27.69
CA THR A 235 3.82 -12.67 -28.19
C THR A 235 5.30 -12.49 -27.89
N GLY A 236 6.04 -13.59 -27.84
CA GLY A 236 7.49 -13.58 -27.69
C GLY A 236 8.01 -13.12 -26.31
N LEU A 237 9.19 -12.53 -26.31
CA LEU A 237 9.91 -12.11 -25.11
C LEU A 237 9.13 -11.06 -24.27
N GLY A 238 8.41 -10.17 -24.96
CA GLY A 238 7.59 -9.14 -24.27
C GLY A 238 6.49 -9.76 -23.38
N ASN A 239 5.85 -10.82 -23.86
CA ASN A 239 4.85 -11.55 -23.07
C ASN A 239 5.46 -12.17 -21.82
N PHE A 240 6.63 -12.81 -21.96
CA PHE A 240 7.35 -13.40 -20.83
C PHE A 240 7.73 -12.34 -19.80
N LEU A 241 8.30 -11.22 -20.22
CA LEU A 241 8.73 -10.13 -19.33
C LEU A 241 7.54 -9.50 -18.56
N MET A 242 6.40 -9.30 -19.22
CA MET A 242 5.20 -8.78 -18.56
C MET A 242 4.66 -9.74 -17.50
N HIS A 243 4.61 -11.04 -17.81
CA HIS A 243 4.21 -12.06 -16.83
C HIS A 243 5.21 -12.13 -15.68
N ALA A 244 6.50 -12.21 -15.99
CA ALA A 244 7.56 -12.25 -14.98
C ALA A 244 7.48 -11.05 -14.05
N TYR A 245 7.32 -9.83 -14.58
CA TYR A 245 7.18 -8.62 -13.80
C TYR A 245 5.98 -8.67 -12.84
N CYS A 246 4.79 -9.01 -13.36
CA CYS A 246 3.57 -9.01 -12.56
C CYS A 246 3.59 -10.10 -11.47
N TYR A 247 3.99 -11.32 -11.83
CA TYR A 247 4.01 -12.43 -10.88
C TYR A 247 5.15 -12.29 -9.85
N LEU A 248 6.32 -11.80 -10.27
CA LEU A 248 7.45 -11.57 -9.36
C LEU A 248 7.10 -10.48 -8.34
N LEU A 249 6.51 -9.37 -8.79
CA LEU A 249 6.14 -8.27 -7.90
C LEU A 249 5.09 -8.71 -6.86
N VAL A 250 4.05 -9.41 -7.28
CA VAL A 250 3.04 -9.96 -6.37
C VAL A 250 3.65 -11.04 -5.49
N GLY A 251 4.49 -11.91 -6.04
CA GLY A 251 5.19 -12.96 -5.28
C GLY A 251 6.05 -12.39 -4.14
N ILE A 252 6.87 -11.38 -4.42
CA ILE A 252 7.68 -10.71 -3.40
C ILE A 252 6.77 -10.06 -2.34
N SER A 253 5.69 -9.41 -2.75
CA SER A 253 4.78 -8.75 -1.81
C SER A 253 4.00 -9.73 -0.92
N LEU A 254 3.78 -10.96 -1.37
CA LEU A 254 3.13 -12.02 -0.62
C LEU A 254 4.10 -12.83 0.26
N LEU A 255 5.40 -12.73 0.04
CA LEU A 255 6.40 -13.48 0.82
C LEU A 255 6.18 -13.36 2.34
N PRO A 256 5.98 -12.17 2.92
CA PRO A 256 5.78 -12.05 4.36
C PRO A 256 4.54 -12.77 4.84
N GLN A 257 3.42 -12.74 4.10
CA GLN A 257 2.19 -13.44 4.46
C GLN A 257 2.38 -14.96 4.41
N ILE A 258 2.99 -15.47 3.33
CA ILE A 258 3.31 -16.89 3.18
C ILE A 258 4.22 -17.36 4.31
N TYR A 259 5.23 -16.55 4.65
CA TYR A 259 6.16 -16.89 5.72
C TYR A 259 5.49 -16.95 7.09
N ILE A 260 4.59 -15.99 7.41
CA ILE A 260 3.82 -16.03 8.66
C ILE A 260 2.92 -17.24 8.73
N VAL A 261 2.22 -17.56 7.62
CA VAL A 261 1.39 -18.78 7.56
C VAL A 261 2.24 -20.01 7.83
N ASN A 262 3.42 -20.13 7.22
CA ASN A 262 4.34 -21.23 7.51
C ASN A 262 4.76 -21.25 8.99
N MET A 263 5.13 -20.08 9.55
CA MET A 263 5.54 -19.95 10.96
C MET A 263 4.41 -20.29 11.95
N SER A 264 3.15 -20.02 11.60
CA SER A 264 2.00 -20.32 12.47
C SER A 264 1.83 -21.82 12.75
N PHE A 265 2.28 -22.68 11.85
CA PHE A 265 2.26 -24.13 12.00
C PHE A 265 3.50 -24.70 12.70
N ARG A 266 4.57 -23.91 12.88
CA ARG A 266 5.80 -24.40 13.51
C ARG A 266 5.68 -24.49 15.02
N ASN A 267 6.32 -25.52 15.60
CA ASN A 267 6.35 -25.72 17.04
C ASN A 267 7.35 -24.77 17.72
N TYR A 268 6.86 -24.06 18.76
CA TYR A 268 7.68 -23.24 19.64
C TYR A 268 7.60 -23.78 21.09
N LYS A 269 8.73 -23.94 21.73
CA LYS A 269 8.80 -24.17 23.17
C LYS A 269 9.87 -23.26 23.77
N ASN A 270 9.48 -22.42 24.74
CA ASN A 270 10.36 -21.44 25.40
C ASN A 270 11.10 -20.53 24.40
N SER A 271 10.36 -19.98 23.41
CA SER A 271 10.90 -19.11 22.35
C SER A 271 11.93 -19.77 21.39
N ILE A 272 12.12 -21.08 21.49
CA ILE A 272 13.01 -21.86 20.61
C ILE A 272 12.17 -22.64 19.60
N LEU A 273 12.55 -22.48 18.33
CA LEU A 273 11.93 -23.19 17.21
C LEU A 273 12.28 -24.70 17.32
N LYS A 274 11.27 -25.56 17.39
CA LYS A 274 11.46 -27.01 17.33
C LYS A 274 11.14 -27.56 15.94
N PRO A 275 11.80 -28.63 15.50
CA PRO A 275 11.41 -29.31 14.28
C PRO A 275 10.01 -29.88 14.40
N GLY A 276 9.24 -29.80 13.30
CA GLY A 276 7.87 -30.31 13.21
C GLY A 276 6.81 -29.23 13.06
N TYR A 277 5.68 -29.65 12.50
CA TYR A 277 4.49 -28.81 12.26
C TYR A 277 3.36 -29.33 13.15
N SER A 278 2.57 -28.41 13.74
CA SER A 278 1.41 -28.76 14.56
C SER A 278 0.38 -27.64 14.57
N LEU A 279 -0.83 -27.96 14.98
CA LEU A 279 -1.93 -27.01 15.18
C LEU A 279 -2.00 -26.46 16.62
N ILE A 280 -1.02 -26.77 17.46
CA ILE A 280 -0.99 -26.37 18.90
C ILE A 280 -1.13 -24.85 19.07
N ASN A 281 -0.51 -24.06 18.17
CA ASN A 281 -0.60 -22.60 18.25
C ASN A 281 -2.05 -22.12 18.01
N TYR A 282 -2.76 -22.74 17.09
CA TYR A 282 -4.17 -22.45 16.82
C TYR A 282 -5.07 -22.89 17.98
N GLN A 283 -4.86 -24.07 18.54
CA GLN A 283 -5.59 -24.54 19.72
C GLN A 283 -5.43 -23.58 20.90
N LYS A 284 -4.21 -23.21 21.22
CA LYS A 284 -3.92 -22.23 22.29
C LYS A 284 -4.52 -20.86 22.04
N ALA A 285 -4.53 -20.41 20.78
CA ALA A 285 -5.13 -19.14 20.42
C ALA A 285 -6.65 -19.19 20.57
N LEU A 286 -7.28 -20.28 20.16
CA LEU A 286 -8.73 -20.53 20.31
C LEU A 286 -9.15 -20.57 21.79
N GLU A 287 -8.42 -21.31 22.63
CA GLU A 287 -8.72 -21.47 24.04
C GLU A 287 -8.57 -20.16 24.85
N LYS A 288 -7.50 -19.39 24.59
CA LYS A 288 -7.13 -18.25 25.45
C LYS A 288 -7.71 -16.90 25.05
N MET A 289 -7.92 -16.62 23.77
CA MET A 289 -8.19 -15.27 23.31
C MET A 289 -9.33 -15.11 22.30
N LEU A 290 -9.65 -16.17 21.54
CA LEU A 290 -10.41 -15.95 20.30
C LEU A 290 -11.87 -15.61 20.56
N MET A 291 -12.55 -16.27 21.49
CA MET A 291 -13.99 -16.05 21.69
C MET A 291 -14.32 -14.61 22.09
N ARG A 292 -13.57 -14.04 23.02
CA ARG A 292 -13.84 -12.68 23.52
C ARG A 292 -13.32 -11.59 22.57
N SER A 293 -12.10 -11.76 22.07
CA SER A 293 -11.48 -10.74 21.21
C SER A 293 -12.13 -10.69 19.83
N VAL A 294 -12.46 -11.84 19.23
CA VAL A 294 -13.16 -11.90 17.94
C VAL A 294 -14.58 -11.36 18.07
N GLY A 295 -15.32 -11.74 19.11
CA GLY A 295 -16.66 -11.22 19.38
C GLY A 295 -16.66 -9.69 19.51
N ASN A 296 -15.77 -9.13 20.32
CA ASN A 296 -15.62 -7.68 20.47
C ASN A 296 -15.27 -6.99 19.14
N THR A 297 -14.33 -7.56 18.37
CA THR A 297 -13.94 -6.99 17.07
C THR A 297 -15.10 -7.00 16.09
N LEU A 298 -15.88 -8.07 16.01
CA LEU A 298 -17.03 -8.16 15.12
C LEU A 298 -18.12 -7.14 15.52
N ILE A 299 -18.43 -7.04 16.81
CA ILE A 299 -19.43 -6.08 17.31
C ILE A 299 -19.00 -4.63 16.99
N VAL A 300 -17.77 -4.27 17.35
CA VAL A 300 -17.23 -2.93 17.12
C VAL A 300 -17.20 -2.63 15.61
N SER A 301 -16.76 -3.57 14.79
CA SER A 301 -16.70 -3.39 13.33
C SER A 301 -18.10 -3.22 12.72
N ALA A 302 -19.08 -4.01 13.17
CA ALA A 302 -20.46 -3.91 12.67
C ALA A 302 -21.12 -2.57 13.06
N LEU A 303 -20.94 -2.14 14.31
CA LEU A 303 -21.44 -0.84 14.78
C LEU A 303 -20.79 0.32 14.03
N THR A 304 -19.47 0.26 13.87
CA THR A 304 -18.71 1.30 13.13
C THR A 304 -19.17 1.37 11.68
N LEU A 305 -19.36 0.22 11.02
CA LEU A 305 -19.85 0.16 9.64
C LEU A 305 -21.25 0.77 9.52
N ALA A 306 -22.17 0.43 10.43
CA ALA A 306 -23.52 0.99 10.43
C ALA A 306 -23.50 2.53 10.56
N VAL A 307 -22.71 3.06 11.51
CA VAL A 307 -22.58 4.51 11.72
C VAL A 307 -21.96 5.20 10.50
N ILE A 308 -20.90 4.63 9.93
CA ILE A 308 -20.23 5.19 8.75
C ILE A 308 -21.19 5.23 7.54
N ILE A 309 -21.98 4.17 7.31
CA ILE A 309 -22.95 4.13 6.19
C ILE A 309 -23.97 5.26 6.35
N VAL A 310 -24.54 5.43 7.54
CA VAL A 310 -25.52 6.49 7.78
C VAL A 310 -24.91 7.87 7.53
N ILE A 311 -23.74 8.15 8.11
CA ILE A 311 -23.06 9.43 7.94
C ILE A 311 -22.68 9.67 6.48
N ALA A 312 -22.14 8.67 5.79
CA ALA A 312 -21.73 8.77 4.39
C ALA A 312 -22.91 9.06 3.47
N VAL A 313 -24.05 8.39 3.67
CA VAL A 313 -25.28 8.65 2.90
C VAL A 313 -25.82 10.06 3.17
N LEU A 314 -25.83 10.52 4.42
CA LEU A 314 -26.25 11.88 4.76
C LEU A 314 -25.35 12.94 4.11
N ILE A 315 -24.01 12.76 4.20
CA ILE A 315 -23.07 13.69 3.56
C ILE A 315 -23.25 13.69 2.05
N ALA A 316 -23.33 12.50 1.43
CA ALA A 316 -23.54 12.39 -0.02
C ALA A 316 -24.84 13.06 -0.46
N TYR A 317 -25.93 12.86 0.28
CA TYR A 317 -27.20 13.52 0.00
C TYR A 317 -27.10 15.05 0.10
N LEU A 318 -26.48 15.58 1.15
CA LEU A 318 -26.28 17.02 1.33
C LEU A 318 -25.40 17.64 0.24
N VAL A 319 -24.30 16.98 -0.13
CA VAL A 319 -23.37 17.49 -1.15
C VAL A 319 -23.99 17.45 -2.55
N VAL A 320 -24.72 16.37 -2.89
CA VAL A 320 -25.26 16.22 -4.26
C VAL A 320 -26.58 16.95 -4.47
N ARG A 321 -27.46 16.97 -3.48
CA ARG A 321 -28.82 17.52 -3.64
C ARG A 321 -29.04 18.94 -3.10
N ARG A 322 -28.28 19.34 -2.09
CA ARG A 322 -28.33 20.69 -1.55
C ARG A 322 -27.13 21.52 -2.00
N ASN A 323 -27.08 21.86 -3.24
CA ASN A 323 -26.03 22.66 -3.90
C ASN A 323 -25.81 24.08 -3.29
N ASN A 324 -25.96 24.23 -1.97
CA ASN A 324 -25.96 25.48 -1.21
C ASN A 324 -24.68 25.66 -0.35
N LEU A 325 -23.58 25.02 -0.71
CA LEU A 325 -22.26 25.27 -0.07
C LEU A 325 -21.23 25.62 -1.12
#